data_a6d21ddc5e0457b52a1c897824226d58
#
_entry.id   a6d21ddc5e0457b52a1c897824226d58
#
_cell.length_a   1.000
_cell.length_b   1.000
_cell.length_c   1.000
_cell.angle_alpha   90.00
_cell.angle_beta   90.00
_cell.angle_gamma   90.00
#
_symmetry.space_group_name_H-M   'P 1'
#
loop_
_entity.id
_entity.type
_entity.pdbx_description
1 polymer ?
#
loop_
_entity_poly.entity_id
_entity_poly.type
_entity_poly.pdbx_seq_one_letter_code
_entity_poly.pdbx_strand_id
1 'polypeptide(L)'
;MKGIAGYVVGAAVLALLGIVGLATSRVEREMASAQETLVTVDYETSVAALDTVERYYEYASYLPGVGADPLNDVRARKAALRYWQREYGALVPAGRADPVADVAPDNIPQQLIVANAVFRSGQAGSKDRAATLQMLDAGINAYLTVVTNAARQEDALYLEDAAYNYEYLIRLRNEMGRRRRDLPPPGSDRPLGTEGQIERGKSEEQFKTYVPQEKKEREDGDAAKGAPRVRKG
;
A
#
# COMPACT_ATOMS: atom_id res chain seq x y z
N MET A 1 -14.15 56.38 17.66
CA MET A 1 -13.19 55.56 16.87
C MET A 1 -13.09 54.11 17.31
N LYS A 2 -13.26 53.78 18.61
CA LYS A 2 -13.15 52.36 19.10
C LYS A 2 -14.21 51.40 18.53
N GLY A 3 -15.40 51.85 18.18
CA GLY A 3 -16.46 51.00 17.62
C GLY A 3 -16.20 50.53 16.18
N ILE A 4 -15.65 51.38 15.31
CA ILE A 4 -15.42 51.07 13.89
C ILE A 4 -14.35 49.98 13.73
N ALA A 5 -13.29 50.03 14.54
CA ALA A 5 -12.24 49.02 14.54
C ALA A 5 -12.79 47.62 14.86
N GLY A 6 -13.75 47.52 15.80
CA GLY A 6 -14.39 46.23 16.12
C GLY A 6 -15.21 45.66 14.97
N TYR A 7 -15.95 46.52 14.24
CA TYR A 7 -16.71 46.05 13.06
C TYR A 7 -15.79 45.58 11.92
N VAL A 8 -14.67 46.27 11.68
CA VAL A 8 -13.69 45.88 10.66
C VAL A 8 -13.04 44.53 10.99
N VAL A 9 -12.64 44.33 12.25
CA VAL A 9 -12.09 43.03 12.70
C VAL A 9 -13.14 41.94 12.60
N GLY A 10 -14.39 42.18 13.03
CA GLY A 10 -15.46 41.20 12.90
C GLY A 10 -15.74 40.82 11.45
N ALA A 11 -15.79 41.80 10.52
CA ALA A 11 -15.96 41.54 9.11
C ALA A 11 -14.80 40.74 8.51
N ALA A 12 -13.56 41.06 8.90
CA ALA A 12 -12.38 40.31 8.45
C ALA A 12 -12.41 38.82 8.92
N VAL A 13 -12.81 38.60 10.18
CA VAL A 13 -12.96 37.22 10.71
C VAL A 13 -14.06 36.46 9.96
N LEU A 14 -15.21 37.07 9.70
CA LEU A 14 -16.29 36.43 8.93
C LEU A 14 -15.87 36.14 7.50
N ALA A 15 -15.13 37.04 6.86
CA ALA A 15 -14.59 36.82 5.52
C ALA A 15 -13.62 35.65 5.49
N LEU A 16 -12.72 35.54 6.46
CA LEU A 16 -11.78 34.39 6.60
C LEU A 16 -12.54 33.09 6.81
N LEU A 17 -13.54 33.07 7.70
CA LEU A 17 -14.36 31.85 7.90
C LEU A 17 -15.13 31.48 6.64
N GLY A 18 -15.61 32.44 5.86
CA GLY A 18 -16.25 32.19 4.57
C GLY A 18 -15.28 31.58 3.55
N ILE A 19 -14.05 32.08 3.46
CA ILE A 19 -13.00 31.51 2.57
C ILE A 19 -12.64 30.10 2.98
N VAL A 20 -12.44 29.84 4.26
CA VAL A 20 -12.17 28.49 4.78
C VAL A 20 -13.32 27.54 4.47
N GLY A 21 -14.58 27.96 4.71
CA GLY A 21 -15.75 27.14 4.39
C GLY A 21 -15.88 26.80 2.91
N LEU A 22 -15.57 27.75 2.02
CA LEU A 22 -15.56 27.51 0.57
C LEU A 22 -14.44 26.55 0.17
N ALA A 23 -13.23 26.69 0.74
CA ALA A 23 -12.11 25.80 0.47
C ALA A 23 -12.43 24.37 0.92
N THR A 24 -12.95 24.19 2.13
CA THR A 24 -13.36 22.88 2.66
C THR A 24 -14.43 22.23 1.78
N SER A 25 -15.48 22.97 1.42
CA SER A 25 -16.54 22.46 0.54
C SER A 25 -16.01 22.04 -0.83
N ARG A 26 -14.96 22.67 -1.33
CA ARG A 26 -14.34 22.28 -2.60
C ARG A 26 -13.53 21.01 -2.45
N VAL A 27 -12.75 20.87 -1.38
CA VAL A 27 -12.02 19.65 -1.05
C VAL A 27 -12.95 18.46 -0.92
N GLU A 28 -14.07 18.62 -0.18
CA GLU A 28 -15.07 17.56 -0.02
C GLU A 28 -15.67 17.10 -1.35
N ARG A 29 -15.97 18.03 -2.25
CA ARG A 29 -16.48 17.71 -3.60
C ARG A 29 -15.47 16.95 -4.44
N GLU A 30 -14.21 17.36 -4.44
CA GLU A 30 -13.15 16.66 -5.18
C GLU A 30 -12.90 15.26 -4.59
N MET A 31 -12.95 15.12 -3.26
CA MET A 31 -12.86 13.80 -2.61
C MET A 31 -14.05 12.90 -2.97
N ALA A 32 -15.26 13.44 -2.98
CA ALA A 32 -16.45 12.69 -3.41
C ALA A 32 -16.34 12.27 -4.90
N SER A 33 -15.88 13.16 -5.77
CA SER A 33 -15.62 12.86 -7.18
C SER A 33 -14.57 11.76 -7.35
N ALA A 34 -13.47 11.82 -6.58
CA ALA A 34 -12.45 10.78 -6.61
C ALA A 34 -13.00 9.42 -6.16
N GLN A 35 -13.91 9.39 -5.19
CA GLN A 35 -14.55 8.13 -4.75
C GLN A 35 -15.56 7.61 -5.79
N GLU A 36 -16.33 8.47 -6.42
CA GLU A 36 -17.29 8.08 -7.47
C GLU A 36 -16.56 7.50 -8.69
N THR A 37 -15.49 8.13 -9.13
CA THR A 37 -14.67 7.67 -10.27
C THR A 37 -13.92 6.37 -9.94
N LEU A 38 -13.59 6.12 -8.69
CA LEU A 38 -13.07 4.82 -8.23
C LEU A 38 -14.07 3.68 -8.47
N VAL A 39 -15.35 3.89 -8.18
CA VAL A 39 -16.39 2.88 -8.41
C VAL A 39 -16.52 2.52 -9.89
N THR A 40 -16.28 3.49 -10.78
CA THR A 40 -16.28 3.28 -12.23
C THR A 40 -14.94 2.83 -12.81
N VAL A 41 -13.91 2.64 -11.93
CA VAL A 41 -12.54 2.23 -12.31
C VAL A 41 -11.86 3.28 -13.22
N ASP A 42 -12.30 4.52 -13.18
CA ASP A 42 -11.64 5.65 -13.84
C ASP A 42 -10.54 6.22 -12.94
N TYR A 43 -9.39 5.53 -12.94
CA TYR A 43 -8.26 5.90 -12.08
C TYR A 43 -7.63 7.23 -12.45
N GLU A 44 -7.60 7.59 -13.75
CA GLU A 44 -7.00 8.86 -14.19
C GLU A 44 -7.75 10.06 -13.62
N THR A 45 -9.08 10.05 -13.75
CA THR A 45 -9.92 11.10 -13.17
C THR A 45 -9.82 11.13 -11.64
N SER A 46 -9.75 9.95 -11.00
CA SER A 46 -9.54 9.87 -9.55
C SER A 46 -8.21 10.47 -9.11
N VAL A 47 -7.12 10.18 -9.82
CA VAL A 47 -5.80 10.77 -9.53
C VAL A 47 -5.81 12.29 -9.73
N ALA A 48 -6.43 12.79 -10.80
CA ALA A 48 -6.52 14.23 -11.06
C ALA A 48 -7.32 14.99 -9.97
N ALA A 49 -8.40 14.39 -9.47
CA ALA A 49 -9.15 14.92 -8.34
C ALA A 49 -8.29 14.94 -7.07
N LEU A 50 -7.58 13.86 -6.77
CA LEU A 50 -6.66 13.79 -5.63
C LEU A 50 -5.47 14.75 -5.75
N ASP A 51 -4.95 15.01 -6.95
CA ASP A 51 -3.92 16.03 -7.19
C ASP A 51 -4.42 17.44 -6.82
N THR A 52 -5.70 17.69 -7.06
CA THR A 52 -6.32 18.97 -6.67
C THR A 52 -6.43 19.06 -5.16
N VAL A 53 -6.91 18.00 -4.50
CA VAL A 53 -7.02 17.93 -3.02
C VAL A 53 -5.65 18.04 -2.36
N GLU A 54 -4.63 17.35 -2.88
CA GLU A 54 -3.26 17.41 -2.36
C GLU A 54 -2.75 18.85 -2.31
N ARG A 55 -2.92 19.62 -3.38
CA ARG A 55 -2.51 21.02 -3.41
C ARG A 55 -3.21 21.87 -2.34
N TYR A 56 -4.49 21.63 -2.08
CA TYR A 56 -5.18 22.34 -0.99
C TYR A 56 -4.59 22.00 0.37
N TYR A 57 -4.32 20.73 0.65
CA TYR A 57 -3.73 20.32 1.91
C TYR A 57 -2.25 20.73 2.06
N GLU A 58 -1.49 20.83 0.98
CA GLU A 58 -0.15 21.42 1.01
C GLU A 58 -0.18 22.85 1.51
N TYR A 59 -1.10 23.68 1.02
CA TYR A 59 -1.28 25.04 1.55
C TYR A 59 -1.80 25.04 2.98
N ALA A 60 -2.73 24.16 3.31
CA ALA A 60 -3.31 24.08 4.64
C ALA A 60 -2.31 23.60 5.70
N SER A 61 -1.32 22.79 5.34
CA SER A 61 -0.29 22.28 6.26
C SER A 61 0.57 23.38 6.88
N TYR A 62 0.64 24.58 6.27
CA TYR A 62 1.29 25.75 6.85
C TYR A 62 0.46 26.45 7.93
N LEU A 63 -0.81 26.08 8.09
CA LEU A 63 -1.69 26.69 9.08
C LEU A 63 -1.55 25.95 10.43
N PRO A 64 -1.40 26.68 11.55
CA PRO A 64 -1.31 26.04 12.85
C PRO A 64 -2.61 25.27 13.17
N GLY A 65 -2.47 24.04 13.62
CA GLY A 65 -3.58 23.15 13.97
C GLY A 65 -4.15 22.30 12.84
N VAL A 66 -3.66 22.46 11.61
CA VAL A 66 -3.94 21.54 10.51
C VAL A 66 -2.74 20.58 10.43
N GLY A 67 -2.85 19.40 10.97
CA GLY A 67 -1.77 18.40 10.95
C GLY A 67 -1.41 17.93 9.54
N ALA A 68 -0.36 17.11 9.43
CA ALA A 68 0.05 16.48 8.18
C ALA A 68 -0.88 15.33 7.76
N ASP A 69 -1.70 14.79 8.67
CA ASP A 69 -2.49 13.57 8.45
C ASP A 69 -3.40 13.62 7.21
N PRO A 70 -4.16 14.71 6.91
CA PRO A 70 -4.97 14.74 5.71
C PRO A 70 -4.15 14.71 4.43
N LEU A 71 -2.98 15.34 4.41
CA LEU A 71 -2.07 15.33 3.28
C LEU A 71 -1.47 13.92 3.08
N ASN A 72 -1.09 13.27 4.17
CA ASN A 72 -0.58 11.91 4.15
C ASN A 72 -1.63 10.91 3.64
N ASP A 73 -2.91 11.04 4.06
CA ASP A 73 -4.01 10.20 3.57
C ASP A 73 -4.21 10.36 2.05
N VAL A 74 -4.24 11.59 1.54
CA VAL A 74 -4.38 11.84 0.10
C VAL A 74 -3.19 11.25 -0.69
N ARG A 75 -1.97 11.42 -0.21
CA ARG A 75 -0.77 10.87 -0.83
C ARG A 75 -0.78 9.35 -0.85
N ALA A 76 -1.21 8.71 0.24
CA ALA A 76 -1.36 7.27 0.30
C ALA A 76 -2.41 6.75 -0.69
N ARG A 77 -3.59 7.39 -0.78
CA ARG A 77 -4.64 7.04 -1.75
C ARG A 77 -4.15 7.18 -3.19
N LYS A 78 -3.47 8.26 -3.51
CA LYS A 78 -2.89 8.50 -4.83
C LYS A 78 -1.83 7.45 -5.19
N ALA A 79 -0.97 7.09 -4.24
CA ALA A 79 -0.01 6.00 -4.41
C ALA A 79 -0.70 4.65 -4.65
N ALA A 80 -1.79 4.35 -3.92
CA ALA A 80 -2.57 3.13 -4.12
C ALA A 80 -3.17 3.04 -5.52
N LEU A 81 -3.73 4.14 -6.04
CA LEU A 81 -4.26 4.19 -7.40
C LEU A 81 -3.20 3.87 -8.44
N ARG A 82 -2.04 4.52 -8.37
CA ARG A 82 -0.91 4.26 -9.27
C ARG A 82 -0.42 2.82 -9.16
N TYR A 83 -0.41 2.26 -7.96
CA TYR A 83 -0.05 0.87 -7.76
C TYR A 83 -1.04 -0.08 -8.46
N TRP A 84 -2.34 0.16 -8.38
CA TRP A 84 -3.37 -0.64 -9.06
C TRP A 84 -3.34 -0.49 -10.58
N GLN A 85 -2.98 0.68 -11.07
CA GLN A 85 -2.69 0.92 -12.51
C GLN A 85 -1.40 0.24 -12.99
N ARG A 86 -0.62 -0.36 -12.05
CA ARG A 86 0.72 -0.92 -12.32
C ARG A 86 1.75 0.11 -12.77
N GLU A 87 1.53 1.36 -12.47
CA GLU A 87 2.46 2.46 -12.73
C GLU A 87 3.59 2.51 -11.69
N TYR A 88 4.26 1.37 -11.51
CA TYR A 88 5.31 1.24 -10.48
C TYR A 88 6.46 2.23 -10.69
N GLY A 89 6.78 2.59 -11.94
CA GLY A 89 7.81 3.59 -12.24
C GLY A 89 7.50 4.99 -11.71
N ALA A 90 6.23 5.34 -11.52
CA ALA A 90 5.83 6.59 -10.89
C ALA A 90 6.02 6.57 -9.36
N LEU A 91 5.98 5.38 -8.75
CA LEU A 91 6.17 5.17 -7.31
C LEU A 91 7.64 4.90 -6.96
N VAL A 92 8.40 4.33 -7.89
CA VAL A 92 9.80 3.92 -7.73
C VAL A 92 10.62 4.57 -8.85
N PRO A 93 11.01 5.85 -8.70
CA PRO A 93 11.80 6.54 -9.70
C PRO A 93 13.13 5.84 -9.95
N ALA A 94 13.53 5.73 -11.22
CA ALA A 94 14.79 5.10 -11.60
C ALA A 94 16.00 5.79 -10.93
N GLY A 95 16.97 4.99 -10.47
CA GLY A 95 18.20 5.49 -9.84
C GLY A 95 18.09 5.85 -8.35
N ARG A 96 16.93 5.67 -7.72
CA ARG A 96 16.77 5.82 -6.27
C ARG A 96 17.16 4.54 -5.55
N ALA A 97 18.08 4.68 -4.57
CA ALA A 97 18.55 3.54 -3.77
C ALA A 97 17.47 3.05 -2.78
N ASP A 98 16.75 3.97 -2.16
CA ASP A 98 15.65 3.68 -1.23
C ASP A 98 14.49 4.66 -1.48
N PRO A 99 13.55 4.30 -2.35
CA PRO A 99 12.38 5.15 -2.63
C PRO A 99 11.41 5.25 -1.45
N VAL A 100 11.46 4.32 -0.47
CA VAL A 100 10.62 4.40 0.74
C VAL A 100 11.11 5.51 1.67
N ALA A 101 12.42 5.75 1.74
CA ALA A 101 13.00 6.82 2.55
C ALA A 101 12.62 8.23 2.04
N ASP A 102 12.19 8.36 0.78
CA ASP A 102 11.71 9.62 0.22
C ASP A 102 10.25 9.95 0.66
N VAL A 103 9.54 8.97 1.22
CA VAL A 103 8.18 9.15 1.75
C VAL A 103 8.26 9.67 3.19
N ALA A 104 7.32 10.53 3.57
CA ALA A 104 7.23 11.03 4.94
C ALA A 104 7.25 9.88 5.96
N PRO A 105 8.09 9.96 7.03
CA PRO A 105 8.25 8.85 7.98
C PRO A 105 6.96 8.47 8.71
N ASP A 106 6.02 9.40 8.83
CA ASP A 106 4.71 9.23 9.45
C ASP A 106 3.62 8.70 8.48
N ASN A 107 3.91 8.64 7.18
CA ASN A 107 2.96 8.10 6.21
C ASN A 107 3.23 6.60 5.92
N ILE A 108 2.98 5.76 6.93
CA ILE A 108 3.22 4.31 6.83
C ILE A 108 2.41 3.66 5.70
N PRO A 109 1.12 3.99 5.47
CA PRO A 109 0.36 3.44 4.33
C PRO A 109 1.05 3.67 2.99
N GLN A 110 1.52 4.89 2.72
CA GLN A 110 2.22 5.21 1.48
C GLN A 110 3.56 4.47 1.37
N GLN A 111 4.31 4.39 2.47
CA GLN A 111 5.58 3.64 2.51
C GLN A 111 5.38 2.17 2.16
N LEU A 112 4.34 1.52 2.70
CA LEU A 112 4.01 0.13 2.39
C LEU A 112 3.67 -0.07 0.91
N ILE A 113 2.90 0.85 0.33
CA ILE A 113 2.57 0.81 -1.10
C ILE A 113 3.83 0.96 -1.96
N VAL A 114 4.73 1.87 -1.61
CA VAL A 114 6.01 2.06 -2.31
C VAL A 114 6.90 0.82 -2.17
N ALA A 115 6.99 0.19 -0.99
CA ALA A 115 7.72 -1.05 -0.80
C ALA A 115 7.15 -2.19 -1.67
N ASN A 116 5.82 -2.32 -1.75
CA ASN A 116 5.15 -3.25 -2.65
C ASN A 116 5.51 -2.95 -4.12
N ALA A 117 5.55 -1.67 -4.51
CA ALA A 117 5.92 -1.26 -5.87
C ALA A 117 7.37 -1.57 -6.21
N VAL A 118 8.31 -1.41 -5.27
CA VAL A 118 9.73 -1.80 -5.41
C VAL A 118 9.83 -3.28 -5.78
N PHE A 119 9.16 -4.13 -5.03
CA PHE A 119 9.15 -5.56 -5.28
C PHE A 119 8.52 -5.91 -6.64
N ARG A 120 7.36 -5.33 -6.97
CA ARG A 120 6.64 -5.60 -8.23
C ARG A 120 7.39 -5.10 -9.46
N SER A 121 7.98 -3.92 -9.40
CA SER A 121 8.77 -3.36 -10.51
C SER A 121 10.01 -4.23 -10.80
N GLY A 122 10.67 -4.70 -9.73
CA GLY A 122 11.81 -5.58 -9.84
C GLY A 122 11.45 -6.96 -10.41
N GLN A 123 10.28 -7.52 -10.08
CA GLN A 123 9.80 -8.78 -10.67
C GLN A 123 9.66 -8.69 -12.19
N ALA A 124 9.14 -7.58 -12.70
CA ALA A 124 8.98 -7.39 -14.14
C ALA A 124 10.32 -7.27 -14.89
N GLY A 125 11.36 -6.77 -14.21
CA GLY A 125 12.69 -6.54 -14.78
C GLY A 125 13.69 -7.68 -14.59
N SER A 126 13.45 -8.64 -13.69
CA SER A 126 14.41 -9.66 -13.34
C SER A 126 14.42 -10.79 -14.38
N LYS A 127 15.44 -10.80 -15.24
CA LYS A 127 15.62 -11.80 -16.33
C LYS A 127 16.56 -12.94 -15.92
N ASP A 128 17.35 -12.76 -14.91
CA ASP A 128 18.33 -13.72 -14.43
C ASP A 128 18.36 -13.79 -12.89
N ARG A 129 19.15 -14.73 -12.39
CA ARG A 129 19.28 -14.94 -10.94
C ARG A 129 19.90 -13.74 -10.21
N ALA A 130 20.88 -13.07 -10.81
CA ALA A 130 21.56 -11.95 -10.17
C ALA A 130 20.60 -10.78 -10.02
N ALA A 131 19.86 -10.45 -11.08
CA ALA A 131 18.81 -9.44 -11.07
C ALA A 131 17.70 -9.79 -10.07
N THR A 132 17.32 -11.08 -9.98
CA THR A 132 16.32 -11.52 -9.00
C THR A 132 16.82 -11.35 -7.56
N LEU A 133 18.08 -11.69 -7.26
CA LEU A 133 18.64 -11.47 -5.92
C LEU A 133 18.72 -9.97 -5.58
N GLN A 134 19.13 -9.15 -6.53
CA GLN A 134 19.18 -7.70 -6.35
C GLN A 134 17.77 -7.12 -6.08
N MET A 135 16.77 -7.59 -6.80
CA MET A 135 15.36 -7.22 -6.59
C MET A 135 14.88 -7.63 -5.18
N LEU A 136 15.21 -8.85 -4.74
CA LEU A 136 14.85 -9.30 -3.40
C LEU A 136 15.55 -8.46 -2.33
N ASP A 137 16.83 -8.14 -2.50
CA ASP A 137 17.57 -7.29 -1.57
C ASP A 137 16.97 -5.87 -1.49
N ALA A 138 16.59 -5.30 -2.63
CA ALA A 138 15.90 -4.00 -2.67
C ALA A 138 14.53 -4.06 -1.94
N GLY A 139 13.74 -5.10 -2.18
CA GLY A 139 12.46 -5.31 -1.50
C GLY A 139 12.63 -5.50 0.02
N ILE A 140 13.63 -6.30 0.46
CA ILE A 140 13.94 -6.51 1.87
C ILE A 140 14.28 -5.17 2.54
N ASN A 141 15.13 -4.34 1.93
CA ASN A 141 15.49 -3.04 2.47
C ASN A 141 14.27 -2.10 2.54
N ALA A 142 13.44 -2.07 1.51
CA ALA A 142 12.23 -1.26 1.48
C ALA A 142 11.27 -1.64 2.63
N TYR A 143 10.98 -2.94 2.81
CA TYR A 143 10.11 -3.36 3.91
C TYR A 143 10.74 -3.18 5.29
N LEU A 144 12.06 -3.31 5.42
CA LEU A 144 12.76 -3.02 6.70
C LEU A 144 12.55 -1.56 7.12
N THR A 145 12.59 -0.62 6.18
CA THR A 145 12.29 0.79 6.44
C THR A 145 10.86 0.96 6.95
N VAL A 146 9.87 0.32 6.30
CA VAL A 146 8.46 0.36 6.74
C VAL A 146 8.29 -0.22 8.13
N VAL A 147 8.83 -1.42 8.40
CA VAL A 147 8.78 -2.08 9.72
C VAL A 147 9.36 -1.18 10.80
N THR A 148 10.50 -0.55 10.53
CA THR A 148 11.17 0.34 11.49
C THR A 148 10.31 1.56 11.81
N ASN A 149 9.70 2.17 10.79
CA ASN A 149 8.87 3.36 10.96
C ASN A 149 7.53 3.02 11.63
N ALA A 150 6.86 1.94 11.22
CA ALA A 150 5.62 1.47 11.83
C ALA A 150 5.81 1.10 13.32
N ALA A 151 6.92 0.44 13.66
CA ALA A 151 7.25 0.13 15.05
C ALA A 151 7.47 1.39 15.91
N ARG A 152 8.06 2.46 15.35
CA ARG A 152 8.23 3.73 16.05
C ARG A 152 6.92 4.46 16.32
N GLN A 153 5.93 4.26 15.46
CA GLN A 153 4.62 4.90 15.56
C GLN A 153 3.59 4.03 16.26
N GLU A 154 3.98 2.83 16.72
CA GLU A 154 3.10 1.86 17.35
C GLU A 154 1.90 1.46 16.47
N ASP A 155 2.07 1.55 15.13
CA ASP A 155 1.05 1.19 14.16
C ASP A 155 1.04 -0.32 13.92
N ALA A 156 0.31 -1.03 14.78
CA ALA A 156 0.30 -2.48 14.79
C ALA A 156 -0.20 -3.10 13.47
N LEU A 157 -1.15 -2.44 12.78
CA LEU A 157 -1.75 -2.97 11.55
C LEU A 157 -0.71 -3.04 10.42
N TYR A 158 -0.07 -1.92 10.12
CA TYR A 158 0.92 -1.86 9.05
C TYR A 158 2.24 -2.53 9.43
N LEU A 159 2.55 -2.60 10.73
CA LEU A 159 3.71 -3.34 11.24
C LEU A 159 3.58 -4.84 10.92
N GLU A 160 2.42 -5.45 11.17
CA GLU A 160 2.18 -6.86 10.90
C GLU A 160 2.30 -7.18 9.40
N ASP A 161 1.66 -6.38 8.55
CA ASP A 161 1.71 -6.56 7.09
C ASP A 161 3.14 -6.40 6.54
N ALA A 162 3.85 -5.37 6.98
CA ALA A 162 5.22 -5.12 6.54
C ALA A 162 6.18 -6.20 7.02
N ALA A 163 6.05 -6.66 8.27
CA ALA A 163 6.88 -7.72 8.85
C ALA A 163 6.66 -9.05 8.12
N TYR A 164 5.41 -9.40 7.81
CA TYR A 164 5.10 -10.60 7.03
C TYR A 164 5.79 -10.57 5.65
N ASN A 165 5.67 -9.47 4.91
CA ASN A 165 6.29 -9.34 3.60
C ASN A 165 7.83 -9.35 3.69
N TYR A 166 8.40 -8.69 4.71
CA TYR A 166 9.83 -8.71 5.00
C TYR A 166 10.36 -10.13 5.21
N GLU A 167 9.73 -10.89 6.11
CA GLU A 167 10.11 -12.29 6.36
C GLU A 167 9.96 -13.18 5.12
N TYR A 168 8.88 -13.00 4.37
CA TYR A 168 8.65 -13.74 3.14
C TYR A 168 9.80 -13.54 2.14
N LEU A 169 10.24 -12.30 1.92
CA LEU A 169 11.33 -12.02 1.00
C LEU A 169 12.68 -12.58 1.50
N ILE A 170 12.96 -12.53 2.80
CA ILE A 170 14.15 -13.14 3.38
C ILE A 170 14.15 -14.65 3.13
N ARG A 171 13.03 -15.34 3.35
CA ARG A 171 12.91 -16.78 3.09
C ARG A 171 13.17 -17.09 1.62
N LEU A 172 12.52 -16.34 0.71
CA LEU A 172 12.68 -16.52 -0.73
C LEU A 172 14.15 -16.31 -1.18
N ARG A 173 14.80 -15.27 -0.66
CA ARG A 173 16.22 -15.01 -0.91
C ARG A 173 17.12 -16.15 -0.45
N ASN A 174 16.86 -16.67 0.75
CA ASN A 174 17.62 -17.77 1.32
C ASN A 174 17.45 -19.07 0.52
N GLU A 175 16.25 -19.37 0.07
CA GLU A 175 15.99 -20.53 -0.80
C GLU A 175 16.75 -20.44 -2.12
N MET A 176 16.74 -19.25 -2.74
CA MET A 176 17.54 -19.01 -3.94
C MET A 176 19.05 -19.12 -3.66
N GLY A 177 19.51 -18.77 -2.47
CA GLY A 177 20.89 -18.93 -2.04
C GLY A 177 21.29 -20.41 -1.88
N ARG A 178 20.40 -21.24 -1.33
CA ARG A 178 20.64 -22.67 -1.11
C ARG A 178 20.73 -23.44 -2.42
N ARG A 179 19.84 -23.24 -3.38
CA ARG A 179 19.83 -23.94 -4.67
C ARG A 179 21.15 -23.87 -5.43
N ARG A 180 22.03 -22.89 -5.15
CA ARG A 180 23.37 -22.83 -5.75
C ARG A 180 24.39 -23.73 -5.04
N ARG A 181 24.21 -24.02 -3.74
CA ARG A 181 25.13 -24.89 -2.98
C ARG A 181 24.94 -26.36 -3.33
N ASP A 182 23.74 -26.73 -3.78
CA ASP A 182 23.38 -28.08 -4.12
C ASP A 182 23.75 -28.44 -5.58
N LEU A 183 24.16 -27.47 -6.39
CA LEU A 183 24.69 -27.74 -7.72
C LEU A 183 26.16 -28.19 -7.59
N PRO A 184 26.54 -29.32 -8.20
CA PRO A 184 27.92 -29.77 -8.25
C PRO A 184 28.79 -28.69 -8.90
N PRO A 185 30.06 -28.49 -8.47
CA PRO A 185 30.93 -27.51 -9.04
C PRO A 185 31.08 -27.74 -10.55
N PRO A 186 31.16 -26.66 -11.37
CA PRO A 186 31.36 -26.80 -12.81
C PRO A 186 32.66 -27.56 -13.06
N GLY A 187 32.56 -28.72 -13.72
CA GLY A 187 33.69 -29.61 -13.97
C GLY A 187 33.69 -30.93 -13.18
N SER A 188 32.70 -31.19 -12.32
CA SER A 188 32.48 -32.53 -11.81
C SER A 188 31.83 -33.40 -12.90
N ASP A 189 32.57 -34.34 -13.46
CA ASP A 189 32.09 -35.35 -14.41
C ASP A 189 31.11 -36.36 -13.76
N ARG A 190 30.12 -35.87 -13.04
CA ARG A 190 28.96 -36.69 -12.71
C ARG A 190 28.09 -36.71 -13.95
N PRO A 191 27.86 -37.90 -14.56
CA PRO A 191 26.91 -38.01 -15.65
C PRO A 191 25.59 -37.41 -15.15
N LEU A 192 25.07 -36.43 -15.89
CA LEU A 192 23.70 -35.95 -15.72
C LEU A 192 22.83 -37.20 -15.68
N GLY A 193 22.36 -37.56 -14.49
CA GLY A 193 21.42 -38.64 -14.31
C GLY A 193 20.30 -38.41 -15.29
N THR A 194 19.97 -39.44 -16.04
CA THR A 194 18.84 -39.58 -16.95
C THR A 194 17.73 -38.66 -16.48
N GLU A 195 17.21 -37.81 -17.38
CA GLU A 195 16.09 -36.88 -17.13
C GLU A 195 15.05 -37.55 -16.23
N GLY A 196 15.17 -37.32 -14.94
CA GLY A 196 14.15 -37.72 -13.99
C GLY A 196 12.90 -36.99 -14.38
N GLN A 197 11.84 -37.72 -14.67
CA GLN A 197 10.52 -37.20 -14.93
C GLN A 197 10.24 -36.07 -13.97
N ILE A 198 10.13 -34.86 -14.51
CA ILE A 198 9.59 -33.74 -13.78
C ILE A 198 8.18 -34.17 -13.36
N GLU A 199 8.01 -34.49 -12.07
CA GLU A 199 6.67 -34.69 -11.51
C GLU A 199 5.89 -33.39 -11.74
N ARG A 200 5.20 -33.32 -12.87
CA ARG A 200 4.17 -32.32 -13.14
C ARG A 200 3.03 -32.57 -12.14
N GLY A 201 3.13 -31.97 -10.98
CA GLY A 201 2.04 -32.19 -10.04
C GLY A 201 2.05 -31.39 -8.75
N LYS A 202 3.09 -30.64 -8.45
CA LYS A 202 3.14 -29.94 -7.15
C LYS A 202 3.48 -28.45 -7.18
N SER A 203 3.62 -27.82 -8.34
CA SER A 203 4.02 -26.39 -8.40
C SER A 203 2.88 -25.39 -8.62
N GLU A 204 1.66 -25.83 -8.90
CA GLU A 204 0.55 -24.90 -9.18
C GLU A 204 -0.28 -24.51 -7.95
N GLU A 205 -0.13 -25.17 -6.80
CA GLU A 205 -0.92 -24.87 -5.61
C GLU A 205 -0.31 -23.83 -4.65
N GLN A 206 0.90 -23.35 -4.89
CA GLN A 206 1.60 -22.48 -3.92
C GLN A 206 1.55 -20.97 -4.19
N PHE A 207 0.89 -20.53 -5.24
CA PHE A 207 0.70 -19.09 -5.48
C PHE A 207 -0.76 -18.67 -5.28
N LYS A 208 -1.34 -19.00 -4.14
CA LYS A 208 -2.52 -18.25 -3.70
C LYS A 208 -2.04 -16.89 -3.20
N THR A 209 -2.11 -15.90 -4.07
CA THR A 209 -2.06 -14.49 -3.67
C THR A 209 -3.10 -14.31 -2.57
N TYR A 210 -2.65 -14.06 -1.35
CA TYR A 210 -3.54 -13.75 -0.25
C TYR A 210 -4.15 -12.37 -0.55
N VAL A 211 -5.32 -12.37 -1.15
CA VAL A 211 -6.20 -11.21 -1.15
C VAL A 211 -6.85 -11.22 0.23
N PRO A 212 -6.71 -10.16 1.04
CA PRO A 212 -7.43 -10.07 2.30
C PRO A 212 -8.93 -10.24 1.99
N GLN A 213 -9.49 -11.38 2.37
CA GLN A 213 -10.94 -11.54 2.33
C GLN A 213 -11.50 -10.67 3.45
N GLU A 214 -12.30 -9.68 3.09
CA GLU A 214 -13.17 -9.01 4.04
C GLU A 214 -13.81 -10.06 4.94
N LYS A 215 -13.61 -9.86 6.25
CA LYS A 215 -14.24 -10.66 7.29
C LYS A 215 -15.74 -10.50 7.09
N LYS A 216 -16.37 -11.45 6.37
CA LYS A 216 -17.81 -11.58 6.38
C LYS A 216 -18.19 -11.78 7.83
N GLU A 217 -18.79 -10.77 8.44
CA GLU A 217 -19.50 -10.90 9.70
C GLU A 217 -20.45 -12.10 9.54
N ARG A 218 -20.17 -13.14 10.29
CA ARG A 218 -21.13 -14.22 10.51
C ARG A 218 -22.29 -13.57 11.25
N GLU A 219 -23.35 -13.26 10.55
CA GLU A 219 -24.67 -13.21 11.15
C GLU A 219 -24.95 -14.61 11.68
N ASP A 220 -24.73 -14.80 12.96
CA ASP A 220 -25.27 -15.93 13.71
C ASP A 220 -26.78 -15.76 13.75
N GLY A 221 -27.43 -16.24 12.71
CA GLY A 221 -28.86 -16.43 12.65
C GLY A 221 -29.27 -17.53 13.60
N ASP A 222 -29.58 -17.15 14.83
CA ASP A 222 -30.24 -17.94 15.84
C ASP A 222 -31.69 -18.19 15.40
N ALA A 223 -31.93 -19.18 14.54
CA ALA A 223 -33.27 -19.59 14.16
C ALA A 223 -33.32 -21.04 13.67
N ALA A 224 -33.29 -21.98 14.56
CA ALA A 224 -34.01 -23.27 14.37
C ALA A 224 -33.99 -24.12 15.65
N LYS A 225 -34.60 -23.65 16.70
CA LYS A 225 -35.16 -24.54 17.75
C LYS A 225 -36.65 -24.63 17.53
N GLY A 226 -37.14 -25.83 17.24
CA GLY A 226 -38.54 -26.15 17.46
C GLY A 226 -39.30 -26.70 16.25
N ALA A 227 -39.08 -27.97 15.91
CA ALA A 227 -40.13 -28.76 15.24
C ALA A 227 -40.40 -30.02 16.05
N PRO A 228 -41.64 -30.26 16.52
CA PRO A 228 -42.00 -31.45 17.29
C PRO A 228 -42.06 -32.67 16.39
N ARG A 229 -41.42 -33.76 16.82
CA ARG A 229 -41.57 -35.08 16.21
C ARG A 229 -42.98 -35.62 16.47
N VAL A 230 -43.78 -35.72 15.42
CA VAL A 230 -45.01 -36.50 15.43
C VAL A 230 -44.67 -37.98 15.30
N ARG A 231 -44.93 -38.72 16.38
CA ARG A 231 -44.92 -40.19 16.41
C ARG A 231 -46.23 -40.65 15.76
N LYS A 232 -46.15 -41.39 14.67
CA LYS A 232 -47.27 -42.20 14.19
C LYS A 232 -47.20 -43.58 14.83
N GLY A 233 -48.27 -43.99 15.49
CA GLY A 233 -48.60 -45.33 15.88
C GLY A 233 -49.07 -46.17 14.72
#